data_8a98858639f8d17df9d9211435adde0c
#
_entry.id   8a98858639f8d17df9d9211435adde0c
#
_cell.length_a   1.000
_cell.length_b   1.000
_cell.length_c   1.000
_cell.angle_alpha   90.00
_cell.angle_beta   90.00
_cell.angle_gamma   90.00
#
_symmetry.space_group_name_H-M   'P 1'
#
loop_
_entity.id
_entity.type
_entity.pdbx_description
1 polymer ?
#
loop_
_entity_poly.entity_id
_entity_poly.type
_entity_poly.pdbx_seq_one_letter_code
_entity_poly.pdbx_strand_id
1 'polypeptide(L)'
;MYDALNAQDLDAHHRYWTDDMIWHGPPGFGDIHGVDGFKNDVLKPFYATFPDYHVVNDIEVAAGDWVAATGILTGTPQDEWLGVPATGEPIVMRFSDFWRVEEGRLAENWVMVDNLGVMQQLAHPEAPSWPAGSEQIHMTAHEPTSAQENIDLVHRMVDALNATDVDAQDEFWTDDMIWRGPPGFGDIHGIEAFKGEVMGRFFGAFPDFHGVIDIELADDRFVAATGVVTGTHQGDWFGIAPTGKHVEMRYSDFWRIENGRLEENWVMIDHVGVFGQLGVDPLAIRW
;
A
#
# COMPACT_ATOMS: atom_id res chain seq x y z
N MET A 1 9.35 -17.81 0.02
CA MET A 1 9.56 -16.94 -1.17
C MET A 1 10.44 -15.74 -0.81
N TYR A 2 10.19 -15.01 0.25
CA TYR A 2 11.00 -13.86 0.68
C TYR A 2 12.47 -14.17 0.97
N ASP A 3 12.80 -15.34 1.53
CA ASP A 3 14.21 -15.76 1.70
C ASP A 3 14.94 -15.84 0.35
N ALA A 4 14.24 -16.28 -0.71
CA ALA A 4 14.82 -16.32 -2.05
C ALA A 4 14.99 -14.91 -2.65
N LEU A 5 14.04 -14.01 -2.39
CA LEU A 5 14.17 -12.60 -2.76
C LEU A 5 15.38 -11.97 -2.07
N ASN A 6 15.47 -12.09 -0.75
CA ASN A 6 16.59 -11.54 0.04
C ASN A 6 17.96 -12.16 -0.32
N ALA A 7 17.97 -13.43 -0.73
CA ALA A 7 19.17 -14.09 -1.24
C ALA A 7 19.47 -13.78 -2.72
N GLN A 8 18.58 -13.06 -3.42
CA GLN A 8 18.62 -12.81 -4.86
C GLN A 8 18.72 -14.10 -5.70
N ASP A 9 18.14 -15.21 -5.17
CA ASP A 9 18.18 -16.52 -5.81
C ASP A 9 17.07 -16.61 -6.89
N LEU A 10 17.43 -16.17 -8.10
CA LEU A 10 16.51 -16.19 -9.24
C LEU A 10 16.03 -17.59 -9.62
N ASP A 11 16.83 -18.63 -9.36
CA ASP A 11 16.46 -20.00 -9.72
C ASP A 11 15.46 -20.62 -8.73
N ALA A 12 15.46 -20.15 -7.49
CA ALA A 12 14.52 -20.58 -6.48
C ALA A 12 13.06 -20.23 -6.83
N HIS A 13 12.81 -19.20 -7.62
CA HIS A 13 11.46 -18.69 -7.92
C HIS A 13 10.57 -19.73 -8.61
N HIS A 14 11.12 -20.63 -9.46
CA HIS A 14 10.36 -21.73 -10.07
C HIS A 14 9.75 -22.72 -9.06
N ARG A 15 10.20 -22.71 -7.82
CA ARG A 15 9.62 -23.57 -6.76
C ARG A 15 8.40 -22.95 -6.10
N TYR A 16 8.28 -21.63 -6.13
CA TYR A 16 7.24 -20.88 -5.45
C TYR A 16 6.09 -20.46 -6.34
N TRP A 17 6.34 -20.29 -7.65
CA TRP A 17 5.38 -19.79 -8.61
C TRP A 17 4.89 -20.89 -9.56
N THR A 18 3.65 -20.75 -10.05
CA THR A 18 3.19 -21.52 -11.21
C THR A 18 3.92 -21.05 -12.47
N ASP A 19 4.08 -21.92 -13.46
CA ASP A 19 4.84 -21.57 -14.66
C ASP A 19 4.18 -20.44 -15.47
N ASP A 20 2.87 -20.33 -15.39
CA ASP A 20 2.00 -19.34 -16.06
C ASP A 20 1.55 -18.18 -15.16
N MET A 21 2.24 -17.98 -14.05
CA MET A 21 1.92 -16.92 -13.10
C MET A 21 1.76 -15.55 -13.76
N ILE A 22 0.97 -14.67 -13.12
CA ILE A 22 0.81 -13.29 -13.53
C ILE A 22 1.25 -12.37 -12.38
N TRP A 23 2.12 -11.45 -12.69
CA TRP A 23 2.52 -10.38 -11.79
C TRP A 23 1.89 -9.07 -12.26
N HIS A 24 0.92 -8.56 -11.50
CA HIS A 24 0.27 -7.28 -11.72
C HIS A 24 1.08 -6.19 -11.01
N GLY A 25 1.98 -5.57 -11.74
CA GLY A 25 2.92 -4.60 -11.21
C GLY A 25 2.28 -3.27 -10.82
N PRO A 26 3.02 -2.43 -10.07
CA PRO A 26 2.59 -1.07 -9.83
C PRO A 26 2.49 -0.28 -11.14
N PRO A 27 1.79 0.87 -11.14
CA PRO A 27 1.64 1.70 -12.34
C PRO A 27 2.96 1.98 -13.05
N GLY A 28 2.95 1.77 -14.36
CA GLY A 28 4.13 1.90 -15.22
C GLY A 28 4.83 0.58 -15.57
N PHE A 29 4.59 -0.51 -14.81
CA PHE A 29 5.19 -1.82 -15.09
C PHE A 29 4.24 -2.73 -15.90
N GLY A 30 2.92 -2.64 -15.64
CA GLY A 30 1.94 -3.50 -16.30
C GLY A 30 1.97 -4.95 -15.83
N ASP A 31 1.31 -5.83 -16.59
CA ASP A 31 1.24 -7.25 -16.29
C ASP A 31 2.43 -8.00 -16.90
N ILE A 32 3.10 -8.80 -16.08
CA ILE A 32 4.20 -9.66 -16.48
C ILE A 32 3.75 -11.12 -16.35
N HIS A 33 3.93 -11.90 -17.42
CA HIS A 33 3.47 -13.28 -17.51
C HIS A 33 4.62 -14.27 -17.40
N GLY A 34 4.42 -15.28 -16.56
CA GLY A 34 5.34 -16.41 -16.36
C GLY A 34 6.57 -16.07 -15.55
N VAL A 35 7.12 -17.11 -14.90
CA VAL A 35 8.27 -16.97 -13.98
C VAL A 35 9.49 -16.38 -14.68
N ASP A 36 9.76 -16.76 -15.93
CA ASP A 36 10.90 -16.23 -16.66
C ASP A 36 10.75 -14.75 -17.02
N GLY A 37 9.52 -14.30 -17.36
CA GLY A 37 9.20 -12.88 -17.54
C GLY A 37 9.44 -12.12 -16.24
N PHE A 38 8.88 -12.58 -15.13
CA PHE A 38 9.06 -11.99 -13.81
C PHE A 38 10.56 -11.88 -13.42
N LYS A 39 11.35 -12.95 -13.62
CA LYS A 39 12.80 -12.93 -13.36
C LYS A 39 13.55 -11.94 -14.22
N ASN A 40 13.24 -11.86 -15.53
CA ASN A 40 14.02 -11.08 -16.48
C ASN A 40 13.63 -9.60 -16.52
N ASP A 41 12.32 -9.32 -16.43
CA ASP A 41 11.78 -7.99 -16.65
C ASP A 41 11.50 -7.23 -15.34
N VAL A 42 11.43 -7.97 -14.20
CA VAL A 42 11.23 -7.38 -12.86
C VAL A 42 12.45 -7.58 -11.97
N LEU A 43 12.76 -8.84 -11.59
CA LEU A 43 13.74 -9.10 -10.53
C LEU A 43 15.17 -8.70 -10.93
N LYS A 44 15.64 -9.05 -12.12
CA LYS A 44 17.00 -8.71 -12.56
C LYS A 44 17.26 -7.21 -12.65
N PRO A 45 16.38 -6.40 -13.27
CA PRO A 45 16.54 -4.94 -13.26
C PRO A 45 16.48 -4.38 -11.84
N PHE A 46 15.57 -4.91 -11.00
CA PHE A 46 15.42 -4.46 -9.64
C PHE A 46 16.68 -4.73 -8.79
N TYR A 47 17.24 -5.94 -8.85
CA TYR A 47 18.49 -6.29 -8.16
C TYR A 47 19.72 -5.56 -8.71
N ALA A 48 19.72 -5.21 -10.00
CA ALA A 48 20.78 -4.37 -10.55
C ALA A 48 20.71 -2.93 -9.98
N THR A 49 19.50 -2.40 -9.80
CA THR A 49 19.29 -1.09 -9.19
C THR A 49 19.56 -1.10 -7.70
N PHE A 50 19.12 -2.15 -6.98
CA PHE A 50 19.26 -2.30 -5.53
C PHE A 50 20.04 -3.58 -5.16
N PRO A 51 21.38 -3.59 -5.31
CA PRO A 51 22.18 -4.81 -5.10
C PRO A 51 22.24 -5.27 -3.63
N ASP A 52 21.94 -4.40 -2.69
CA ASP A 52 21.82 -4.66 -1.26
C ASP A 52 20.37 -4.76 -0.77
N TYR A 53 19.46 -5.07 -1.72
CA TYR A 53 18.04 -5.28 -1.44
C TYR A 53 17.78 -6.16 -0.25
N HIS A 54 16.91 -5.71 0.64
CA HIS A 54 16.41 -6.50 1.76
C HIS A 54 14.96 -6.16 2.08
N VAL A 55 14.10 -7.18 2.14
CA VAL A 55 12.68 -7.05 2.45
C VAL A 55 12.35 -7.68 3.80
N VAL A 56 11.50 -6.99 4.56
CA VAL A 56 10.94 -7.47 5.82
C VAL A 56 9.43 -7.30 5.77
N ASN A 57 8.70 -8.36 6.08
CA ASN A 57 7.25 -8.30 6.27
C ASN A 57 6.94 -7.87 7.70
N ASP A 58 6.01 -6.94 7.83
CA ASP A 58 5.48 -6.48 9.11
C ASP A 58 4.18 -7.22 9.45
N ILE A 59 3.31 -7.40 8.43
CA ILE A 59 2.01 -8.08 8.56
C ILE A 59 1.90 -9.11 7.45
N GLU A 60 1.41 -10.30 7.81
CA GLU A 60 1.00 -11.34 6.87
C GLU A 60 -0.39 -11.83 7.27
N VAL A 61 -1.30 -11.89 6.30
CA VAL A 61 -2.66 -12.41 6.46
C VAL A 61 -2.89 -13.51 5.43
N ALA A 62 -3.43 -14.64 5.86
CA ALA A 62 -3.72 -15.76 4.96
C ALA A 62 -5.14 -16.28 5.19
N ALA A 63 -5.90 -16.44 4.12
CA ALA A 63 -7.26 -16.96 4.15
C ALA A 63 -7.61 -17.68 2.84
N GLY A 64 -8.05 -18.94 2.95
CA GLY A 64 -8.37 -19.75 1.77
C GLY A 64 -7.16 -19.88 0.82
N ASP A 65 -7.36 -19.50 -0.43
CA ASP A 65 -6.33 -19.53 -1.48
C ASP A 65 -5.61 -18.19 -1.64
N TRP A 66 -5.66 -17.32 -0.62
CA TRP A 66 -5.08 -16.00 -0.67
C TRP A 66 -4.10 -15.74 0.47
N VAL A 67 -3.05 -14.97 0.16
CA VAL A 67 -2.11 -14.43 1.13
C VAL A 67 -1.92 -12.94 0.81
N ALA A 68 -1.87 -12.11 1.84
CA ALA A 68 -1.46 -10.73 1.72
C ALA A 68 -0.32 -10.42 2.68
N ALA A 69 0.58 -9.54 2.28
CA ALA A 69 1.62 -9.02 3.17
C ALA A 69 1.89 -7.55 2.91
N THR A 70 2.30 -6.85 3.95
CA THR A 70 2.87 -5.51 3.85
C THR A 70 4.11 -5.41 4.73
N GLY A 71 4.99 -4.49 4.39
CA GLY A 71 6.23 -4.28 5.10
C GLY A 71 7.11 -3.24 4.42
N ILE A 72 8.39 -3.35 4.66
CA ILE A 72 9.40 -2.47 4.10
C ILE A 72 10.46 -3.23 3.31
N LEU A 73 10.94 -2.53 2.32
CA LEU A 73 12.11 -2.89 1.53
C LEU A 73 13.15 -1.80 1.72
N THR A 74 14.38 -2.19 1.95
CA THR A 74 15.53 -1.29 2.01
C THR A 74 16.52 -1.62 0.92
N GLY A 75 17.26 -0.63 0.44
CA GLY A 75 18.33 -0.82 -0.55
C GLY A 75 18.96 0.50 -0.92
N THR A 76 20.17 0.42 -1.50
CA THR A 76 20.92 1.58 -1.97
C THR A 76 20.92 1.59 -3.49
N PRO A 77 20.15 2.48 -4.14
CA PRO A 77 20.06 2.50 -5.58
C PRO A 77 21.41 2.86 -6.22
N GLN A 78 21.79 2.08 -7.22
CA GLN A 78 23.02 2.29 -8.01
C GLN A 78 22.72 2.94 -9.38
N ASP A 79 21.45 2.98 -9.77
CA ASP A 79 20.98 3.57 -11.03
C ASP A 79 19.72 4.40 -10.78
N GLU A 80 19.23 5.09 -11.78
CA GLU A 80 18.01 5.88 -11.65
C GLU A 80 16.79 5.02 -11.31
N TRP A 81 15.87 5.58 -10.52
CA TRP A 81 14.57 4.99 -10.22
C TRP A 81 13.46 5.89 -10.74
N LEU A 82 12.67 5.39 -11.70
CA LEU A 82 11.55 6.13 -12.31
C LEU A 82 11.95 7.53 -12.79
N GLY A 83 13.13 7.65 -13.40
CA GLY A 83 13.67 8.90 -13.93
C GLY A 83 14.34 9.80 -12.88
N VAL A 84 14.42 9.37 -11.61
CA VAL A 84 15.15 10.10 -10.57
C VAL A 84 16.55 9.49 -10.40
N PRO A 85 17.62 10.28 -10.52
CA PRO A 85 18.99 9.77 -10.38
C PRO A 85 19.25 9.19 -8.99
N ALA A 86 20.07 8.12 -8.94
CA ALA A 86 20.54 7.56 -7.68
C ALA A 86 21.41 8.57 -6.91
N THR A 87 21.24 8.61 -5.59
CA THR A 87 22.06 9.45 -4.69
C THR A 87 23.22 8.69 -4.05
N GLY A 88 23.18 7.36 -4.09
CA GLY A 88 24.09 6.50 -3.33
C GLY A 88 23.74 6.36 -1.85
N GLU A 89 22.64 6.96 -1.40
CA GLU A 89 22.11 6.82 -0.05
C GLU A 89 21.05 5.71 0.01
N PRO A 90 20.94 4.97 1.12
CA PRO A 90 19.90 3.96 1.29
C PRO A 90 18.50 4.59 1.25
N ILE A 91 17.56 3.87 0.68
CA ILE A 91 16.14 4.23 0.68
C ILE A 91 15.31 3.18 1.44
N VAL A 92 14.13 3.61 1.86
CA VAL A 92 13.08 2.73 2.39
C VAL A 92 11.88 2.81 1.46
N MET A 93 11.38 1.66 1.05
CA MET A 93 10.21 1.52 0.20
C MET A 93 9.17 0.67 0.93
N ARG A 94 7.99 1.23 1.21
CA ARG A 94 6.86 0.44 1.68
C ARG A 94 6.29 -0.36 0.51
N PHE A 95 5.78 -1.54 0.81
CA PHE A 95 5.11 -2.38 -0.18
C PHE A 95 3.88 -3.06 0.41
N SER A 96 3.00 -3.49 -0.47
CA SER A 96 1.97 -4.46 -0.17
C SER A 96 1.79 -5.40 -1.34
N ASP A 97 1.59 -6.66 -1.02
CA ASP A 97 1.43 -7.75 -1.95
C ASP A 97 0.17 -8.54 -1.60
N PHE A 98 -0.57 -8.94 -2.63
CA PHE A 98 -1.68 -9.87 -2.53
C PHE A 98 -1.43 -11.00 -3.51
N TRP A 99 -1.42 -12.24 -3.03
CA TRP A 99 -1.19 -13.42 -3.88
C TRP A 99 -2.38 -14.34 -3.87
N ARG A 100 -2.71 -14.84 -5.05
CA ARG A 100 -3.57 -16.01 -5.21
C ARG A 100 -2.69 -17.27 -5.27
N VAL A 101 -3.04 -18.26 -4.48
CA VAL A 101 -2.32 -19.53 -4.36
C VAL A 101 -3.11 -20.61 -5.11
N GLU A 102 -2.43 -21.41 -5.92
CA GLU A 102 -2.99 -22.54 -6.64
C GLU A 102 -2.07 -23.75 -6.50
N GLU A 103 -2.62 -24.87 -6.04
CA GLU A 103 -1.86 -26.11 -5.79
C GLU A 103 -0.57 -25.90 -4.95
N GLY A 104 -0.61 -24.99 -3.97
CA GLY A 104 0.50 -24.69 -3.08
C GLY A 104 1.60 -23.81 -3.71
N ARG A 105 1.34 -23.20 -4.86
CA ARG A 105 2.22 -22.23 -5.53
C ARG A 105 1.48 -20.92 -5.79
N LEU A 106 2.25 -19.85 -5.89
CA LEU A 106 1.74 -18.50 -6.18
C LEU A 106 1.38 -18.43 -7.68
N ALA A 107 0.12 -18.14 -7.99
CA ALA A 107 -0.38 -18.06 -9.36
C ALA A 107 -0.56 -16.65 -9.86
N GLU A 108 -0.93 -15.73 -8.98
CA GLU A 108 -1.06 -14.30 -9.30
C GLU A 108 -0.57 -13.46 -8.13
N ASN A 109 -0.08 -12.25 -8.45
CA ASN A 109 0.38 -11.28 -7.47
C ASN A 109 -0.04 -9.87 -7.87
N TRP A 110 -0.71 -9.17 -6.97
CA TRP A 110 -1.01 -7.74 -7.08
C TRP A 110 -0.08 -6.98 -6.16
N VAL A 111 0.73 -6.10 -6.74
CA VAL A 111 1.80 -5.38 -6.03
C VAL A 111 1.50 -3.89 -5.98
N MET A 112 1.65 -3.32 -4.81
CA MET A 112 1.80 -1.88 -4.64
C MET A 112 3.12 -1.58 -3.95
N VAL A 113 3.80 -0.55 -4.44
CA VAL A 113 5.02 0.00 -3.82
C VAL A 113 4.89 1.50 -3.70
N ASP A 114 5.48 2.06 -2.65
CA ASP A 114 5.52 3.49 -2.42
C ASP A 114 6.57 4.17 -3.32
N ASN A 115 6.27 4.19 -4.62
CA ASN A 115 7.13 4.83 -5.61
C ASN A 115 7.32 6.33 -5.32
N LEU A 116 6.28 7.02 -4.85
CA LEU A 116 6.38 8.43 -4.53
C LEU A 116 7.34 8.69 -3.38
N GLY A 117 7.25 7.90 -2.31
CA GLY A 117 8.19 8.00 -1.17
C GLY A 117 9.63 7.75 -1.58
N VAL A 118 9.89 6.78 -2.46
CA VAL A 118 11.24 6.56 -3.00
C VAL A 118 11.72 7.73 -3.85
N MET A 119 10.89 8.21 -4.78
CA MET A 119 11.23 9.39 -5.61
C MET A 119 11.55 10.62 -4.77
N GLN A 120 10.79 10.85 -3.69
CA GLN A 120 11.03 11.96 -2.76
C GLN A 120 12.34 11.79 -1.99
N GLN A 121 12.64 10.59 -1.48
CA GLN A 121 13.92 10.29 -0.81
C GLN A 121 15.12 10.52 -1.73
N LEU A 122 15.01 10.16 -3.01
CA LEU A 122 16.06 10.38 -4.00
C LEU A 122 16.19 11.86 -4.41
N ALA A 123 15.08 12.56 -4.58
CA ALA A 123 15.09 13.96 -4.99
C ALA A 123 15.48 14.92 -3.84
N HIS A 124 15.22 14.52 -2.60
CA HIS A 124 15.39 15.33 -1.39
C HIS A 124 16.04 14.53 -0.26
N PRO A 125 17.30 14.07 -0.40
CA PRO A 125 17.96 13.21 0.59
C PRO A 125 18.18 13.92 1.96
N GLU A 126 18.03 15.23 2.00
CA GLU A 126 18.08 16.02 3.23
C GLU A 126 16.73 16.08 3.97
N ALA A 127 15.63 15.70 3.34
CA ALA A 127 14.33 15.66 3.99
C ALA A 127 14.27 14.49 4.99
N PRO A 128 13.48 14.61 6.06
CA PRO A 128 13.23 13.47 6.92
C PRO A 128 12.74 12.31 6.06
N SER A 129 13.47 11.20 6.09
CA SER A 129 12.94 9.96 5.51
C SER A 129 11.62 9.66 6.20
N TRP A 130 10.65 9.21 5.42
CA TRP A 130 9.46 8.53 5.93
C TRP A 130 9.90 7.58 7.06
N PRO A 131 9.13 7.45 8.18
CA PRO A 131 9.56 6.63 9.28
C PRO A 131 9.98 5.26 8.75
N ALA A 132 11.31 5.07 8.72
CA ALA A 132 11.97 3.85 8.32
C ALA A 132 11.97 2.93 9.54
N GLY A 133 10.83 2.53 9.94
CA GLY A 133 10.70 1.56 10.99
C GLY A 133 9.48 0.72 10.69
N SER A 134 9.69 -0.57 10.53
CA SER A 134 8.76 -1.48 11.12
C SER A 134 8.72 -1.09 12.60
N GLU A 135 7.88 -0.11 12.97
CA GLU A 135 7.53 0.00 14.39
C GLU A 135 6.95 -1.36 14.73
N GLN A 136 7.61 -2.05 15.64
CA GLN A 136 7.16 -3.37 16.07
C GLN A 136 5.69 -3.22 16.43
N ILE A 137 4.84 -3.90 15.67
CA ILE A 137 3.41 -3.94 15.94
C ILE A 137 3.28 -4.47 17.35
N HIS A 138 2.92 -3.61 18.29
CA HIS A 138 2.73 -4.01 19.69
C HIS A 138 1.45 -4.83 19.78
N MET A 139 1.63 -6.15 19.69
CA MET A 139 0.55 -7.10 19.89
C MET A 139 0.15 -7.11 21.36
N THR A 140 -1.00 -6.51 21.67
CA THR A 140 -1.62 -6.57 23.01
C THR A 140 -2.39 -7.88 23.20
N ALA A 141 -2.76 -8.19 24.44
CA ALA A 141 -3.69 -9.28 24.73
C ALA A 141 -5.02 -8.98 24.04
N HIS A 142 -5.49 -9.89 23.20
CA HIS A 142 -6.58 -9.71 22.27
C HIS A 142 -7.67 -10.76 22.54
N GLU A 143 -8.92 -10.33 22.59
CA GLU A 143 -10.08 -11.21 22.46
C GLU A 143 -10.32 -11.46 20.97
N PRO A 144 -10.08 -12.68 20.47
CA PRO A 144 -10.15 -12.94 19.03
C PRO A 144 -11.59 -12.77 18.51
N THR A 145 -11.73 -12.08 17.39
CA THR A 145 -12.95 -12.01 16.60
C THR A 145 -12.86 -13.03 15.45
N SER A 146 -13.97 -13.38 14.84
CA SER A 146 -13.89 -14.21 13.63
C SER A 146 -13.49 -13.37 12.41
N ALA A 147 -12.83 -14.01 11.45
CA ALA A 147 -12.50 -13.36 10.18
C ALA A 147 -13.72 -12.71 9.51
N GLN A 148 -14.89 -13.35 9.58
CA GLN A 148 -16.13 -12.81 9.00
C GLN A 148 -16.62 -11.55 9.75
N GLU A 149 -16.56 -11.52 11.08
CA GLU A 149 -16.93 -10.33 11.85
C GLU A 149 -15.99 -9.16 11.53
N ASN A 150 -14.71 -9.43 11.31
CA ASN A 150 -13.72 -8.44 10.92
C ASN A 150 -13.99 -7.88 9.51
N ILE A 151 -14.31 -8.73 8.53
CA ILE A 151 -14.75 -8.33 7.20
C ILE A 151 -16.01 -7.47 7.27
N ASP A 152 -17.03 -7.91 8.02
CA ASP A 152 -18.28 -7.18 8.17
C ASP A 152 -18.08 -5.80 8.84
N LEU A 153 -17.12 -5.68 9.76
CA LEU A 153 -16.71 -4.39 10.35
C LEU A 153 -16.13 -3.45 9.31
N VAL A 154 -15.16 -3.93 8.52
CA VAL A 154 -14.51 -3.14 7.46
C VAL A 154 -15.53 -2.72 6.39
N HIS A 155 -16.42 -3.62 5.98
CA HIS A 155 -17.48 -3.27 5.02
C HIS A 155 -18.38 -2.15 5.51
N ARG A 156 -18.86 -2.20 6.76
CA ARG A 156 -19.68 -1.12 7.33
C ARG A 156 -18.92 0.21 7.38
N MET A 157 -17.64 0.16 7.72
CA MET A 157 -16.78 1.34 7.75
C MET A 157 -16.61 1.93 6.33
N VAL A 158 -16.35 1.09 5.31
CA VAL A 158 -16.23 1.51 3.91
C VAL A 158 -17.56 2.05 3.36
N ASP A 159 -18.70 1.43 3.71
CA ASP A 159 -20.03 1.92 3.34
C ASP A 159 -20.27 3.33 3.91
N ALA A 160 -19.86 3.60 5.14
CA ALA A 160 -19.94 4.93 5.75
C ALA A 160 -19.00 5.93 5.05
N LEU A 161 -17.77 5.52 4.66
CA LEU A 161 -16.87 6.34 3.84
C LEU A 161 -17.52 6.71 2.49
N ASN A 162 -18.11 5.71 1.82
CA ASN A 162 -18.79 5.91 0.53
C ASN A 162 -20.05 6.81 0.66
N ALA A 163 -20.67 6.84 1.84
CA ALA A 163 -21.74 7.77 2.17
C ALA A 163 -21.23 9.15 2.62
N THR A 164 -19.91 9.35 2.70
CA THR A 164 -19.24 10.53 3.29
C THR A 164 -19.71 10.84 4.73
N ASP A 165 -20.12 9.79 5.45
CA ASP A 165 -20.56 9.88 6.85
C ASP A 165 -19.35 9.86 7.78
N VAL A 166 -18.84 11.07 8.05
CA VAL A 166 -17.66 11.27 8.91
C VAL A 166 -17.96 10.90 10.35
N ASP A 167 -19.17 11.18 10.83
CA ASP A 167 -19.54 10.96 12.23
C ASP A 167 -19.72 9.46 12.52
N ALA A 168 -20.20 8.67 11.55
CA ALA A 168 -20.32 7.22 11.71
C ALA A 168 -18.98 6.52 11.98
N GLN A 169 -17.84 7.14 11.65
CA GLN A 169 -16.53 6.55 11.87
C GLN A 169 -16.23 6.29 13.36
N ASP A 170 -16.83 7.03 14.29
CA ASP A 170 -16.71 6.81 15.73
C ASP A 170 -17.20 5.42 16.18
N GLU A 171 -18.07 4.77 15.39
CA GLU A 171 -18.58 3.43 15.67
C GLU A 171 -17.58 2.32 15.35
N PHE A 172 -16.64 2.58 14.44
CA PHE A 172 -15.75 1.57 13.88
C PHE A 172 -14.35 1.60 14.49
N TRP A 173 -13.82 2.78 14.82
CA TRP A 173 -12.46 2.99 15.28
C TRP A 173 -12.37 3.16 16.80
N THR A 174 -11.19 2.83 17.36
CA THR A 174 -10.85 3.25 18.72
C THR A 174 -10.51 4.74 18.75
N ASP A 175 -10.67 5.38 19.92
CA ASP A 175 -10.42 6.83 20.04
C ASP A 175 -8.96 7.19 19.79
N ASP A 176 -8.02 6.29 20.10
CA ASP A 176 -6.57 6.44 20.00
C ASP A 176 -5.98 5.71 18.80
N MET A 177 -6.81 5.40 17.79
CA MET A 177 -6.40 4.72 16.56
C MET A 177 -5.19 5.38 15.90
N ILE A 178 -4.45 4.60 15.12
CA ILE A 178 -3.33 5.11 14.31
C ILE A 178 -3.61 4.81 12.85
N TRP A 179 -3.60 5.85 12.04
CA TRP A 179 -3.65 5.75 10.59
C TRP A 179 -2.25 6.02 10.01
N ARG A 180 -1.61 4.97 9.50
CA ARG A 180 -0.28 5.04 8.87
C ARG A 180 -0.44 5.29 7.40
N GLY A 181 -0.57 6.56 7.06
CA GLY A 181 -0.87 7.01 5.72
C GLY A 181 0.29 6.91 4.74
N PRO A 182 0.04 7.17 3.45
CA PRO A 182 1.09 7.32 2.44
C PRO A 182 1.83 8.66 2.57
N PRO A 183 2.93 8.85 1.80
CA PRO A 183 3.66 10.12 1.76
C PRO A 183 2.75 11.33 1.60
N GLY A 184 3.02 12.38 2.36
CA GLY A 184 2.22 13.62 2.42
C GLY A 184 1.15 13.65 3.50
N PHE A 185 0.78 12.49 4.06
CA PHE A 185 -0.09 12.43 5.24
C PHE A 185 0.70 12.13 6.52
N GLY A 186 1.58 11.14 6.47
CA GLY A 186 2.26 10.66 7.67
C GLY A 186 1.37 9.82 8.59
N ASP A 187 1.85 9.57 9.81
CA ASP A 187 1.08 8.89 10.83
C ASP A 187 0.12 9.88 11.49
N ILE A 188 -1.15 9.56 11.47
CA ILE A 188 -2.23 10.34 12.08
C ILE A 188 -2.73 9.59 13.31
N HIS A 189 -2.73 10.24 14.46
CA HIS A 189 -3.09 9.66 15.75
C HIS A 189 -4.45 10.18 16.23
N GLY A 190 -5.35 9.26 16.50
CA GLY A 190 -6.68 9.49 17.04
C GLY A 190 -7.74 9.82 15.99
N ILE A 191 -8.96 9.41 16.31
CA ILE A 191 -10.11 9.47 15.38
C ILE A 191 -10.44 10.90 14.95
N GLU A 192 -10.32 11.89 15.83
CA GLU A 192 -10.62 13.28 15.49
C GLU A 192 -9.62 13.86 14.47
N ALA A 193 -8.32 13.54 14.62
CA ALA A 193 -7.31 13.93 13.63
C ALA A 193 -7.55 13.21 12.30
N PHE A 194 -7.87 11.91 12.32
CA PHE A 194 -8.20 11.15 11.12
C PHE A 194 -9.39 11.77 10.36
N LYS A 195 -10.49 12.11 11.06
CA LYS A 195 -11.64 12.80 10.47
C LYS A 195 -11.26 14.13 9.82
N GLY A 196 -10.50 14.98 10.53
CA GLY A 196 -10.16 16.32 10.08
C GLY A 196 -9.10 16.33 8.99
N GLU A 197 -7.99 15.61 9.19
CA GLU A 197 -6.80 15.72 8.35
C GLU A 197 -6.83 14.75 7.15
N VAL A 198 -7.45 13.57 7.30
CA VAL A 198 -7.52 12.57 6.24
C VAL A 198 -8.86 12.68 5.48
N MET A 199 -9.97 12.38 6.16
CA MET A 199 -11.28 12.35 5.52
C MET A 199 -11.68 13.74 4.99
N GLY A 200 -11.43 14.80 5.78
CA GLY A 200 -11.68 16.18 5.36
C GLY A 200 -10.92 16.56 4.09
N ARG A 201 -9.67 16.09 3.94
CA ARG A 201 -8.87 16.32 2.72
C ARG A 201 -9.40 15.51 1.54
N PHE A 202 -9.69 14.22 1.73
CA PHE A 202 -10.23 13.38 0.66
C PHE A 202 -11.59 13.88 0.16
N PHE A 203 -12.55 14.10 1.05
CA PHE A 203 -13.90 14.54 0.66
C PHE A 203 -13.92 15.97 0.18
N GLY A 204 -13.01 16.82 0.68
CA GLY A 204 -12.82 18.17 0.16
C GLY A 204 -12.30 18.19 -1.27
N ALA A 205 -11.35 17.31 -1.59
CA ALA A 205 -10.78 17.22 -2.93
C ALA A 205 -11.67 16.41 -3.91
N PHE A 206 -12.33 15.35 -3.41
CA PHE A 206 -13.12 14.40 -4.19
C PHE A 206 -14.51 14.21 -3.54
N PRO A 207 -15.46 15.15 -3.72
CA PRO A 207 -16.76 15.09 -3.03
C PRO A 207 -17.66 13.94 -3.49
N ASP A 208 -17.36 13.32 -4.63
CA ASP A 208 -17.98 12.10 -5.16
C ASP A 208 -17.09 10.85 -4.94
N PHE A 209 -16.29 10.86 -3.84
CA PHE A 209 -15.45 9.74 -3.42
C PHE A 209 -16.25 8.44 -3.39
N HIS A 210 -15.70 7.39 -4.01
CA HIS A 210 -16.28 6.06 -3.96
C HIS A 210 -15.19 5.00 -4.01
N GLY A 211 -15.10 4.21 -2.94
CA GLY A 211 -14.16 3.11 -2.80
C GLY A 211 -14.81 1.76 -3.10
N VAL A 212 -14.10 0.91 -3.82
CA VAL A 212 -14.47 -0.48 -4.10
C VAL A 212 -13.34 -1.39 -3.63
N ILE A 213 -13.70 -2.47 -2.96
CA ILE A 213 -12.78 -3.54 -2.60
C ILE A 213 -12.82 -4.60 -3.69
N ASP A 214 -11.66 -4.93 -4.28
CA ASP A 214 -11.54 -5.97 -5.31
C ASP A 214 -11.08 -7.31 -4.71
N ILE A 215 -10.13 -7.25 -3.77
CA ILE A 215 -9.57 -8.42 -3.07
C ILE A 215 -9.57 -8.10 -1.58
N GLU A 216 -10.09 -9.04 -0.78
CA GLU A 216 -10.02 -8.95 0.66
C GLU A 216 -9.75 -10.30 1.30
N LEU A 217 -9.05 -10.30 2.40
CA LEU A 217 -8.84 -11.47 3.26
C LEU A 217 -8.68 -11.05 4.71
N ALA A 218 -9.06 -11.94 5.61
CA ALA A 218 -9.01 -11.67 7.03
C ALA A 218 -8.61 -12.90 7.83
N ASP A 219 -8.01 -12.67 8.96
CA ASP A 219 -7.85 -13.63 10.05
C ASP A 219 -8.58 -13.14 11.32
N ASP A 220 -8.21 -13.65 12.48
CA ASP A 220 -8.83 -13.29 13.78
C ASP A 220 -8.41 -11.93 14.31
N ARG A 221 -7.50 -11.22 13.65
CA ARG A 221 -6.94 -9.94 14.09
C ARG A 221 -6.78 -8.89 12.99
N PHE A 222 -6.55 -9.31 11.75
CA PHE A 222 -6.29 -8.41 10.63
C PHE A 222 -7.30 -8.59 9.50
N VAL A 223 -7.57 -7.48 8.81
CA VAL A 223 -8.15 -7.49 7.47
C VAL A 223 -7.16 -6.85 6.53
N ALA A 224 -6.93 -7.46 5.38
CA ALA A 224 -6.15 -6.90 4.28
C ALA A 224 -7.06 -6.74 3.06
N ALA A 225 -7.04 -5.58 2.43
CA ALA A 225 -7.81 -5.33 1.22
C ALA A 225 -7.05 -4.48 0.21
N THR A 226 -7.36 -4.66 -1.06
CA THR A 226 -6.92 -3.80 -2.16
C THR A 226 -8.08 -3.56 -3.12
N GLY A 227 -8.03 -2.42 -3.79
CA GLY A 227 -9.10 -2.02 -4.71
C GLY A 227 -8.84 -0.66 -5.33
N VAL A 228 -9.91 0.01 -5.70
CA VAL A 228 -9.87 1.30 -6.37
C VAL A 228 -10.80 2.30 -5.68
N VAL A 229 -10.29 3.49 -5.42
CA VAL A 229 -11.08 4.67 -5.09
C VAL A 229 -11.23 5.52 -6.34
N THR A 230 -12.44 5.98 -6.62
CA THR A 230 -12.73 6.91 -7.71
C THR A 230 -13.24 8.23 -7.17
N GLY A 231 -13.06 9.32 -7.92
CA GLY A 231 -13.60 10.62 -7.59
C GLY A 231 -13.23 11.69 -8.61
N THR A 232 -14.00 12.76 -8.63
CA THR A 232 -13.74 13.93 -9.48
C THR A 232 -12.99 14.99 -8.68
N HIS A 233 -11.82 15.41 -9.15
CA HIS A 233 -10.98 16.39 -8.48
C HIS A 233 -11.58 17.78 -8.54
N GLN A 234 -12.27 18.18 -7.46
CA GLN A 234 -13.04 19.43 -7.34
C GLN A 234 -12.54 20.37 -6.24
N GLY A 235 -11.62 19.90 -5.37
CA GLY A 235 -10.99 20.71 -4.32
C GLY A 235 -9.48 20.66 -4.39
N ASP A 236 -8.80 21.32 -3.44
CA ASP A 236 -7.33 21.24 -3.33
C ASP A 236 -6.88 19.82 -2.97
N TRP A 237 -5.88 19.31 -3.70
CA TRP A 237 -5.21 18.05 -3.40
C TRP A 237 -3.70 18.25 -3.40
N PHE A 238 -3.12 18.35 -2.21
CA PHE A 238 -1.68 18.62 -2.03
C PHE A 238 -1.20 19.89 -2.77
N GLY A 239 -1.97 20.97 -2.72
CA GLY A 239 -1.65 22.21 -3.40
C GLY A 239 -1.97 22.23 -4.90
N ILE A 240 -2.53 21.14 -5.44
CA ILE A 240 -3.02 21.09 -6.80
C ILE A 240 -4.43 21.68 -6.84
N ALA A 241 -4.59 22.78 -7.59
CA ALA A 241 -5.91 23.38 -7.79
C ALA A 241 -6.86 22.43 -8.51
N PRO A 242 -8.19 22.52 -8.24
CA PRO A 242 -9.20 21.67 -8.87
C PRO A 242 -9.06 21.58 -10.39
N THR A 243 -8.97 20.36 -10.93
CA THR A 243 -8.82 20.12 -12.36
C THR A 243 -10.13 19.73 -13.05
N GLY A 244 -11.12 19.30 -12.28
CA GLY A 244 -12.37 18.72 -12.78
C GLY A 244 -12.20 17.34 -13.41
N LYS A 245 -11.02 16.73 -13.35
CA LYS A 245 -10.76 15.40 -13.89
C LYS A 245 -11.30 14.33 -12.96
N HIS A 246 -11.87 13.29 -13.53
CA HIS A 246 -12.15 12.04 -12.81
C HIS A 246 -10.84 11.24 -12.69
N VAL A 247 -10.58 10.69 -11.51
CA VAL A 247 -9.38 9.90 -11.22
C VAL A 247 -9.73 8.55 -10.62
N GLU A 248 -8.86 7.59 -10.84
CA GLU A 248 -8.85 6.27 -10.22
C GLU A 248 -7.60 6.15 -9.38
N MET A 249 -7.76 5.84 -8.08
CA MET A 249 -6.67 5.66 -7.13
C MET A 249 -6.64 4.20 -6.70
N ARG A 250 -5.64 3.44 -7.13
CA ARG A 250 -5.40 2.12 -6.53
C ARG A 250 -4.97 2.30 -5.09
N TYR A 251 -5.44 1.43 -4.22
CA TYR A 251 -5.08 1.43 -2.81
C TYR A 251 -4.84 0.02 -2.29
N SER A 252 -4.15 -0.07 -1.17
CA SER A 252 -4.14 -1.25 -0.31
C SER A 252 -4.14 -0.81 1.15
N ASP A 253 -4.90 -1.55 1.92
CA ASP A 253 -5.11 -1.32 3.34
C ASP A 253 -4.91 -2.60 4.14
N PHE A 254 -4.28 -2.45 5.31
CA PHE A 254 -4.22 -3.49 6.32
C PHE A 254 -4.74 -2.88 7.62
N TRP A 255 -5.81 -3.44 8.17
CA TRP A 255 -6.38 -3.01 9.44
C TRP A 255 -6.10 -4.02 10.52
N ARG A 256 -5.62 -3.54 11.67
CA ARG A 256 -5.57 -4.31 12.90
C ARG A 256 -6.85 -4.05 13.69
N ILE A 257 -7.44 -5.14 14.19
CA ILE A 257 -8.71 -5.12 14.92
C ILE A 257 -8.45 -5.63 16.32
N GLU A 258 -8.92 -4.87 17.29
CA GLU A 258 -8.91 -5.27 18.71
C GLU A 258 -10.28 -5.03 19.32
N ASN A 259 -10.78 -6.06 20.01
CA ASN A 259 -12.08 -6.01 20.71
C ASN A 259 -13.25 -5.55 19.80
N GLY A 260 -13.22 -5.94 18.52
CA GLY A 260 -14.25 -5.61 17.54
C GLY A 260 -14.21 -4.17 17.02
N ARG A 261 -13.07 -3.46 17.19
CA ARG A 261 -12.83 -2.11 16.66
C ARG A 261 -11.52 -2.04 15.90
N LEU A 262 -11.46 -1.17 14.90
CA LEU A 262 -10.26 -0.85 14.14
C LEU A 262 -9.34 0.00 15.02
N GLU A 263 -8.10 -0.44 15.22
CA GLU A 263 -7.13 0.24 16.08
C GLU A 263 -5.98 0.83 15.29
N GLU A 264 -5.57 0.16 14.21
CA GLU A 264 -4.46 0.63 13.39
C GLU A 264 -4.68 0.27 11.93
N ASN A 265 -4.26 1.16 11.01
CA ASN A 265 -4.43 0.97 9.58
C ASN A 265 -3.15 1.38 8.83
N TRP A 266 -2.62 0.49 8.01
CA TRP A 266 -1.50 0.74 7.10
C TRP A 266 -2.05 0.93 5.70
N VAL A 267 -1.85 2.13 5.16
CA VAL A 267 -2.45 2.56 3.89
C VAL A 267 -1.39 2.82 2.85
N MET A 268 -1.60 2.31 1.67
CA MET A 268 -0.88 2.70 0.47
C MET A 268 -1.84 3.19 -0.60
N ILE A 269 -1.45 4.26 -1.29
CA ILE A 269 -2.20 4.86 -2.40
C ILE A 269 -1.22 5.11 -3.54
N ASP A 270 -1.63 4.78 -4.76
CA ASP A 270 -0.86 5.10 -5.97
C ASP A 270 -0.93 6.59 -6.30
N HIS A 271 -0.21 7.40 -5.52
CA HIS A 271 -0.13 8.84 -5.75
C HIS A 271 0.54 9.19 -7.09
N VAL A 272 1.52 8.39 -7.55
CA VAL A 272 2.19 8.64 -8.84
C VAL A 272 1.18 8.54 -9.98
N GLY A 273 0.34 7.50 -9.97
CA GLY A 273 -0.75 7.34 -10.93
C GLY A 273 -1.79 8.45 -10.84
N VAL A 274 -2.18 8.85 -9.64
CA VAL A 274 -3.13 9.97 -9.43
C VAL A 274 -2.57 11.28 -9.98
N PHE A 275 -1.33 11.66 -9.64
CA PHE A 275 -0.72 12.89 -10.14
C PHE A 275 -0.54 12.86 -11.65
N GLY A 276 -0.18 11.70 -12.24
CA GLY A 276 -0.14 11.51 -13.68
C GLY A 276 -1.49 11.76 -14.35
N GLN A 277 -2.60 11.25 -13.79
CA GLN A 277 -3.95 11.49 -14.28
C GLN A 277 -4.33 12.97 -14.17
N LEU A 278 -3.92 13.64 -13.08
CA LEU A 278 -4.12 15.08 -12.92
C LEU A 278 -3.25 15.92 -13.88
N GLY A 279 -2.18 15.34 -14.44
CA GLY A 279 -1.25 16.01 -15.34
C GLY A 279 -0.18 16.81 -14.58
N VAL A 280 0.19 16.35 -13.38
CA VAL A 280 1.15 16.98 -12.50
C VAL A 280 2.37 16.07 -12.35
N ASP A 281 3.56 16.67 -12.37
CA ASP A 281 4.79 15.95 -12.06
C ASP A 281 4.81 15.60 -10.56
N PRO A 282 4.92 14.31 -10.19
CA PRO A 282 4.99 13.90 -8.78
C PRO A 282 6.12 14.58 -7.99
N LEU A 283 7.24 14.91 -8.65
CA LEU A 283 8.39 15.60 -8.02
C LEU A 283 8.15 17.10 -7.80
N ALA A 284 7.13 17.68 -8.41
CA ALA A 284 6.74 19.08 -8.15
C ALA A 284 5.94 19.24 -6.85
N ILE A 285 5.42 18.13 -6.30
CA ILE A 285 4.63 18.13 -5.06
C ILE A 285 5.59 18.18 -3.87
N ARG A 286 5.32 19.10 -2.95
CA ARG A 286 6.04 19.25 -1.66
C ARG A 286 5.03 19.25 -0.54
N TRP A 287 5.30 18.44 0.50
CA TRP A 287 4.49 18.38 1.73
C TRP A 287 5.19 19.08 2.87
#